data_539de40caf4e69446970afb6be0db43b
#
_entry.id   539de40caf4e69446970afb6be0db43b
#
_cell.length_a   1.000
_cell.length_b   1.000
_cell.length_c   1.000
_cell.angle_alpha   90.00
_cell.angle_beta   90.00
_cell.angle_gamma   90.00
#
_symmetry.space_group_name_H-M   'P 1'
#
loop_
_entity.id
_entity.type
_entity.pdbx_description
1 polymer ?
#
loop_
_entity_poly.entity_id
_entity_poly.type
_entity_poly.pdbx_seq_one_letter_code
_entity_poly.pdbx_strand_id
1 'polypeptide(L)'
;MSDNKLIVILGSGPGIGASTGALFASMGFDVALLSRNVERLGQDVIRVQIANPRVRVKAYPVDVGDHNGLALALAQVHADLGPPEVVYFNAARVAPSKIGGTSPDLVLEDFKSMNIGLFVAASWALPHLTAAAERPGTHPSFLFTNSGLWDRPLADLASLSMQKAAQYNLMLSLKQMVEAKGVHVAGVNIGGLVRDEDPVINANNIARALFDLSQEDKPDWQWEVKVGDWDEFLKQMAGQKAA
;
A
#
# COMPACT_ATOMS: atom_id res chain seq x y z
N MET A 1 12.52 -23.90 -7.00
CA MET A 1 11.88 -22.59 -6.75
C MET A 1 11.51 -22.58 -5.28
N SER A 2 11.59 -21.46 -4.60
CA SER A 2 11.13 -21.38 -3.20
C SER A 2 9.61 -21.57 -3.20
N ASP A 3 9.10 -22.39 -2.26
CA ASP A 3 7.65 -22.54 -2.04
C ASP A 3 7.09 -21.38 -1.17
N ASN A 4 7.91 -20.34 -0.90
CA ASN A 4 7.51 -19.21 -0.09
C ASN A 4 6.46 -18.38 -0.84
N LYS A 5 5.48 -17.91 -0.08
CA LYS A 5 4.52 -16.90 -0.52
C LYS A 5 5.25 -15.58 -0.81
N LEU A 6 4.76 -14.78 -1.75
CA LEU A 6 5.37 -13.50 -2.13
C LEU A 6 4.43 -12.34 -1.81
N ILE A 7 4.97 -11.30 -1.15
CA ILE A 7 4.35 -9.98 -1.11
C ILE A 7 5.11 -8.99 -1.99
N VAL A 8 4.37 -8.18 -2.76
CA VAL A 8 4.90 -7.09 -3.58
C VAL A 8 4.43 -5.75 -3.01
N ILE A 9 5.38 -4.91 -2.57
CA ILE A 9 5.12 -3.64 -1.90
C ILE A 9 5.47 -2.47 -2.81
N LEU A 10 4.46 -1.77 -3.31
CA LEU A 10 4.61 -0.55 -4.12
C LEU A 10 4.56 0.68 -3.20
N GLY A 11 5.65 1.39 -3.10
CA GLY A 11 5.82 2.50 -2.16
C GLY A 11 6.49 2.07 -0.86
N SER A 12 7.61 1.32 -0.97
CA SER A 12 8.48 1.07 0.17
C SER A 12 9.09 2.37 0.67
N GLY A 13 9.19 2.50 1.98
CA GLY A 13 9.79 3.63 2.68
C GLY A 13 9.94 3.30 4.16
N PRO A 14 10.66 4.14 4.92
CA PRO A 14 11.12 3.82 6.29
C PRO A 14 9.97 3.60 7.30
N GLY A 15 8.79 4.11 6.99
CA GLY A 15 7.57 3.94 7.80
C GLY A 15 6.82 2.65 7.47
N ILE A 16 5.58 2.79 7.02
CA ILE A 16 4.63 1.69 6.82
C ILE A 16 5.17 0.62 5.86
N GLY A 17 5.74 1.01 4.71
CA GLY A 17 6.19 0.06 3.70
C GLY A 17 7.25 -0.91 4.22
N ALA A 18 8.31 -0.40 4.86
CA ALA A 18 9.37 -1.23 5.42
C ALA A 18 8.91 -2.06 6.63
N SER A 19 8.02 -1.50 7.49
CA SER A 19 7.43 -2.24 8.62
C SER A 19 6.54 -3.39 8.13
N THR A 20 5.75 -3.15 7.07
CA THR A 20 4.94 -4.20 6.43
C THR A 20 5.85 -5.29 5.84
N GLY A 21 6.89 -4.91 5.10
CA GLY A 21 7.86 -5.86 4.55
C GLY A 21 8.53 -6.71 5.61
N ALA A 22 8.97 -6.10 6.72
CA ALA A 22 9.61 -6.81 7.84
C ALA A 22 8.63 -7.79 8.52
N LEU A 23 7.37 -7.40 8.73
CA LEU A 23 6.38 -8.29 9.32
C LEU A 23 6.10 -9.49 8.40
N PHE A 24 5.82 -9.28 7.11
CA PHE A 24 5.58 -10.36 6.15
C PHE A 24 6.81 -11.28 6.01
N ALA A 25 8.02 -10.73 5.99
CA ALA A 25 9.26 -11.51 5.99
C ALA A 25 9.36 -12.41 7.25
N SER A 26 9.05 -11.87 8.44
CA SER A 26 9.05 -12.65 9.68
C SER A 26 8.05 -13.80 9.66
N MET A 27 6.98 -13.67 8.89
CA MET A 27 5.95 -14.68 8.66
C MET A 27 6.27 -15.63 7.48
N GLY A 28 7.47 -15.53 6.91
CA GLY A 28 7.97 -16.46 5.89
C GLY A 28 7.68 -16.08 4.43
N PHE A 29 7.19 -14.86 4.17
CA PHE A 29 7.01 -14.37 2.81
C PHE A 29 8.33 -13.91 2.21
N ASP A 30 8.56 -14.22 0.94
CA ASP A 30 9.49 -13.47 0.10
C ASP A 30 8.94 -12.05 -0.13
N VAL A 31 9.81 -11.05 -0.27
CA VAL A 31 9.40 -9.65 -0.30
C VAL A 31 10.03 -8.91 -1.49
N ALA A 32 9.20 -8.32 -2.34
CA ALA A 32 9.61 -7.38 -3.37
C ALA A 32 9.30 -5.95 -2.89
N LEU A 33 10.33 -5.08 -2.86
CA LEU A 33 10.21 -3.68 -2.44
C LEU A 33 10.40 -2.76 -3.65
N LEU A 34 9.38 -1.94 -3.96
CA LEU A 34 9.41 -0.99 -5.07
C LEU A 34 9.39 0.45 -4.53
N SER A 35 10.35 1.27 -4.92
CA SER A 35 10.45 2.69 -4.55
C SER A 35 11.41 3.44 -5.47
N ARG A 36 11.30 4.77 -5.53
CA ARG A 36 12.16 5.64 -6.36
C ARG A 36 13.56 5.85 -5.78
N ASN A 37 13.67 5.94 -4.47
CA ASN A 37 14.92 6.27 -3.80
C ASN A 37 15.76 5.01 -3.59
N VAL A 38 16.80 4.84 -4.41
CA VAL A 38 17.65 3.65 -4.43
C VAL A 38 18.37 3.43 -3.10
N GLU A 39 18.92 4.49 -2.50
CA GLU A 39 19.67 4.41 -1.24
C GLU A 39 18.77 3.95 -0.08
N ARG A 40 17.61 4.60 0.06
CA ARG A 40 16.62 4.24 1.07
C ARG A 40 16.09 2.82 0.85
N LEU A 41 15.83 2.46 -0.40
CA LEU A 41 15.37 1.13 -0.75
C LEU A 41 16.37 0.04 -0.33
N GLY A 42 17.69 0.33 -0.44
CA GLY A 42 18.75 -0.53 0.09
C GLY A 42 18.67 -0.70 1.62
N GLN A 43 18.38 0.38 2.35
CA GLN A 43 18.17 0.34 3.81
C GLN A 43 16.93 -0.47 4.18
N ASP A 44 15.83 -0.29 3.43
CA ASP A 44 14.59 -1.06 3.62
C ASP A 44 14.84 -2.56 3.41
N VAL A 45 15.60 -2.95 2.38
CA VAL A 45 16.00 -4.35 2.14
C VAL A 45 16.73 -4.93 3.34
N ILE A 46 17.72 -4.21 3.88
CA ILE A 46 18.49 -4.67 5.05
C ILE A 46 17.54 -4.88 6.24
N ARG A 47 16.68 -3.92 6.53
CA ARG A 47 15.70 -4.00 7.63
C ARG A 47 14.77 -5.22 7.49
N VAL A 48 14.26 -5.45 6.29
CA VAL A 48 13.34 -6.56 5.99
C VAL A 48 14.08 -7.90 6.05
N GLN A 49 15.31 -7.97 5.52
CA GLN A 49 16.12 -9.20 5.54
C GLN A 49 16.53 -9.62 6.94
N ILE A 50 16.77 -8.65 7.85
CA ILE A 50 17.07 -8.94 9.27
C ILE A 50 15.88 -9.62 9.97
N ALA A 51 14.64 -9.28 9.59
CA ALA A 51 13.45 -9.89 10.20
C ALA A 51 13.36 -11.41 9.93
N ASN A 52 13.84 -11.86 8.76
CA ASN A 52 13.98 -13.28 8.45
C ASN A 52 15.06 -13.51 7.36
N PRO A 53 16.25 -14.00 7.73
CA PRO A 53 17.33 -14.26 6.76
C PRO A 53 17.04 -15.39 5.76
N ARG A 54 16.01 -16.20 5.96
CA ARG A 54 15.69 -17.36 5.09
C ARG A 54 14.82 -17.03 3.90
N VAL A 55 14.15 -15.86 3.91
CA VAL A 55 13.31 -15.43 2.79
C VAL A 55 14.13 -14.57 1.80
N ARG A 56 13.67 -14.50 0.57
CA ARG A 56 14.27 -13.62 -0.44
C ARG A 56 13.68 -12.22 -0.32
N VAL A 57 14.55 -11.21 -0.22
CA VAL A 57 14.15 -9.80 -0.25
C VAL A 57 14.84 -9.12 -1.41
N LYS A 58 14.08 -8.53 -2.33
CA LYS A 58 14.64 -7.84 -3.51
C LYS A 58 14.10 -6.43 -3.66
N ALA A 59 14.99 -5.53 -4.06
CA ALA A 59 14.70 -4.14 -4.39
C ALA A 59 14.49 -3.95 -5.89
N TYR A 60 13.49 -3.15 -6.25
CA TYR A 60 13.21 -2.74 -7.63
C TYR A 60 13.04 -1.23 -7.68
N PRO A 61 14.13 -0.50 -8.00
CA PRO A 61 14.07 0.96 -8.13
C PRO A 61 13.15 1.35 -9.29
N VAL A 62 12.05 2.03 -8.98
CA VAL A 62 11.09 2.49 -9.99
C VAL A 62 10.24 3.65 -9.47
N ASP A 63 9.92 4.60 -10.35
CA ASP A 63 8.85 5.55 -10.11
C ASP A 63 7.50 4.91 -10.48
N VAL A 64 6.63 4.74 -9.49
CA VAL A 64 5.29 4.18 -9.73
C VAL A 64 4.41 5.09 -10.61
N GLY A 65 4.78 6.36 -10.78
CA GLY A 65 4.14 7.30 -11.71
C GLY A 65 4.59 7.14 -13.18
N ASP A 66 5.71 6.47 -13.42
CA ASP A 66 6.10 6.00 -14.75
C ASP A 66 5.43 4.65 -15.03
N HIS A 67 4.29 4.68 -15.69
CA HIS A 67 3.50 3.47 -15.94
C HIS A 67 4.22 2.41 -16.77
N ASN A 68 5.09 2.82 -17.71
CA ASN A 68 5.88 1.89 -18.54
C ASN A 68 7.01 1.26 -17.71
N GLY A 69 7.77 2.09 -16.98
CA GLY A 69 8.80 1.62 -16.06
C GLY A 69 8.25 0.70 -14.98
N LEU A 70 7.09 1.03 -14.43
CA LEU A 70 6.40 0.19 -13.44
C LEU A 70 6.00 -1.17 -14.03
N ALA A 71 5.44 -1.21 -15.23
CA ALA A 71 5.07 -2.47 -15.88
C ALA A 71 6.29 -3.38 -16.10
N LEU A 72 7.44 -2.81 -16.52
CA LEU A 72 8.70 -3.55 -16.67
C LEU A 72 9.24 -4.05 -15.32
N ALA A 73 9.20 -3.22 -14.28
CA ALA A 73 9.65 -3.60 -12.95
C ALA A 73 8.79 -4.75 -12.37
N LEU A 74 7.46 -4.71 -12.54
CA LEU A 74 6.56 -5.76 -12.09
C LEU A 74 6.76 -7.07 -12.87
N ALA A 75 7.04 -7.00 -14.17
CA ALA A 75 7.44 -8.17 -14.95
C ALA A 75 8.76 -8.78 -14.44
N GLN A 76 9.74 -7.95 -14.05
CA GLN A 76 11.00 -8.40 -13.46
C GLN A 76 10.78 -9.01 -12.07
N VAL A 77 9.89 -8.47 -11.24
CA VAL A 77 9.48 -9.08 -9.95
C VAL A 77 8.99 -10.50 -10.19
N HIS A 78 8.08 -10.68 -11.15
CA HIS A 78 7.55 -12.00 -11.48
C HIS A 78 8.63 -12.98 -11.99
N ALA A 79 9.53 -12.51 -12.85
CA ALA A 79 10.64 -13.33 -13.37
C ALA A 79 11.60 -13.78 -12.24
N ASP A 80 11.86 -12.93 -11.27
CA ASP A 80 12.82 -13.16 -10.19
C ASP A 80 12.26 -13.96 -9.01
N LEU A 81 11.04 -13.64 -8.60
CA LEU A 81 10.45 -14.12 -7.35
C LEU A 81 9.22 -15.02 -7.56
N GLY A 82 8.62 -14.98 -8.74
CA GLY A 82 7.39 -15.73 -9.06
C GLY A 82 6.11 -14.90 -8.88
N PRO A 83 4.94 -15.55 -8.94
CA PRO A 83 3.65 -14.87 -8.80
C PRO A 83 3.42 -14.44 -7.35
N PRO A 84 2.84 -13.24 -7.11
CA PRO A 84 2.51 -12.79 -5.78
C PRO A 84 1.29 -13.53 -5.21
N GLU A 85 1.25 -13.67 -3.88
CA GLU A 85 0.04 -13.95 -3.13
C GLU A 85 -0.57 -12.66 -2.56
N VAL A 86 0.27 -11.67 -2.23
CA VAL A 86 -0.17 -10.38 -1.71
C VAL A 86 0.45 -9.25 -2.53
N VAL A 87 -0.37 -8.29 -2.95
CA VAL A 87 0.10 -7.01 -3.53
C VAL A 87 -0.35 -5.88 -2.62
N TYR A 88 0.58 -5.04 -2.21
CA TYR A 88 0.30 -3.91 -1.33
C TYR A 88 0.70 -2.59 -1.96
N PHE A 89 -0.27 -1.68 -2.13
CA PHE A 89 -0.06 -0.34 -2.66
C PHE A 89 -0.09 0.71 -1.54
N ASN A 90 1.06 1.35 -1.33
CA ASN A 90 1.29 2.35 -0.28
C ASN A 90 1.83 3.68 -0.82
N ALA A 91 2.07 3.79 -2.13
CA ALA A 91 2.65 5.00 -2.69
C ALA A 91 1.73 6.21 -2.55
N ALA A 92 2.25 7.26 -1.91
CA ALA A 92 1.57 8.54 -1.76
C ALA A 92 2.59 9.67 -1.58
N ARG A 93 2.23 10.88 -2.04
CA ARG A 93 2.93 12.10 -1.68
C ARG A 93 2.09 12.85 -0.64
N VAL A 94 2.56 12.88 0.59
CA VAL A 94 1.94 13.61 1.69
C VAL A 94 2.63 14.98 1.79
N ALA A 95 2.06 15.99 1.14
CA ALA A 95 2.60 17.35 1.15
C ALA A 95 1.47 18.39 1.02
N PRO A 96 1.66 19.60 1.58
CA PRO A 96 0.69 20.66 1.45
C PRO A 96 0.34 20.96 -0.02
N SER A 97 -0.94 21.20 -0.27
CA SER A 97 -1.47 21.55 -1.59
C SER A 97 -2.80 22.29 -1.46
N LYS A 98 -2.93 23.42 -2.15
CA LYS A 98 -4.12 24.29 -2.07
C LYS A 98 -4.64 24.60 -3.46
N ILE A 99 -5.96 24.67 -3.60
CA ILE A 99 -6.61 25.20 -4.81
C ILE A 99 -6.19 26.66 -4.98
N GLY A 100 -5.74 27.02 -6.18
CA GLY A 100 -5.22 28.35 -6.49
C GLY A 100 -3.75 28.59 -6.10
N GLY A 101 -3.11 27.67 -5.33
CA GLY A 101 -1.71 27.80 -4.92
C GLY A 101 -0.80 26.64 -5.35
N THR A 102 -1.38 25.52 -5.81
CA THR A 102 -0.62 24.36 -6.29
C THR A 102 -0.74 24.27 -7.81
N SER A 103 0.38 24.06 -8.51
CA SER A 103 0.36 23.95 -9.97
C SER A 103 -0.41 22.70 -10.42
N PRO A 104 -1.14 22.76 -11.55
CA PRO A 104 -1.78 21.60 -12.14
C PRO A 104 -0.81 20.45 -12.47
N ASP A 105 0.44 20.78 -12.85
CA ASP A 105 1.46 19.77 -13.16
C ASP A 105 1.79 18.92 -11.93
N LEU A 106 1.90 19.55 -10.74
CA LEU A 106 2.13 18.83 -9.50
C LEU A 106 0.95 17.92 -9.13
N VAL A 107 -0.27 18.39 -9.36
CA VAL A 107 -1.49 17.57 -9.16
C VAL A 107 -1.52 16.39 -10.13
N LEU A 108 -1.08 16.62 -11.38
CA LEU A 108 -0.95 15.55 -12.38
C LEU A 108 0.11 14.51 -11.99
N GLU A 109 1.26 14.94 -11.47
CA GLU A 109 2.30 14.02 -10.97
C GLU A 109 1.80 13.19 -9.77
N ASP A 110 1.03 13.80 -8.87
CA ASP A 110 0.36 13.07 -7.79
C ASP A 110 -0.63 12.03 -8.35
N PHE A 111 -1.42 12.41 -9.36
CA PHE A 111 -2.37 11.51 -10.00
C PHE A 111 -1.66 10.34 -10.68
N LYS A 112 -0.58 10.58 -11.40
CA LYS A 112 0.24 9.53 -12.02
C LYS A 112 0.74 8.55 -10.97
N SER A 113 1.36 9.07 -9.91
CA SER A 113 1.97 8.23 -8.87
C SER A 113 0.94 7.46 -8.04
N MET A 114 -0.19 8.09 -7.68
CA MET A 114 -1.15 7.51 -6.74
C MET A 114 -2.26 6.74 -7.41
N ASN A 115 -2.67 7.11 -8.64
CA ASN A 115 -3.83 6.52 -9.31
C ASN A 115 -3.46 5.72 -10.55
N ILE A 116 -2.63 6.25 -11.46
CA ILE A 116 -2.18 5.48 -12.63
C ILE A 116 -1.28 4.32 -12.17
N GLY A 117 -0.35 4.58 -11.27
CA GLY A 117 0.49 3.53 -10.69
C GLY A 117 -0.32 2.43 -10.00
N LEU A 118 -1.37 2.80 -9.25
CA LEU A 118 -2.29 1.85 -8.65
C LEU A 118 -3.06 1.03 -9.69
N PHE A 119 -3.53 1.68 -10.75
CA PHE A 119 -4.24 1.00 -11.85
C PHE A 119 -3.34 -0.02 -12.56
N VAL A 120 -2.08 0.34 -12.84
CA VAL A 120 -1.08 -0.58 -13.43
C VAL A 120 -0.81 -1.75 -12.51
N ALA A 121 -0.59 -1.49 -11.21
CA ALA A 121 -0.36 -2.53 -10.21
C ALA A 121 -1.54 -3.49 -10.09
N ALA A 122 -2.78 -2.97 -10.06
CA ALA A 122 -3.99 -3.78 -9.99
C ALA A 122 -4.18 -4.62 -11.27
N SER A 123 -3.94 -4.02 -12.44
CA SER A 123 -4.04 -4.73 -13.74
C SER A 123 -3.04 -5.87 -13.83
N TRP A 124 -1.79 -5.64 -13.38
CA TRP A 124 -0.77 -6.68 -13.34
C TRP A 124 -1.08 -7.77 -12.31
N ALA A 125 -1.55 -7.39 -11.12
CA ALA A 125 -1.85 -8.32 -10.04
C ALA A 125 -3.03 -9.26 -10.35
N LEU A 126 -4.01 -8.77 -11.09
CA LEU A 126 -5.29 -9.45 -11.35
C LEU A 126 -5.14 -10.92 -11.81
N PRO A 127 -4.39 -11.26 -12.89
CA PRO A 127 -4.24 -12.65 -13.30
C PRO A 127 -3.49 -13.51 -12.28
N HIS A 128 -2.51 -12.94 -11.57
CA HIS A 128 -1.72 -13.67 -10.58
C HIS A 128 -2.52 -14.02 -9.33
N LEU A 129 -3.26 -13.05 -8.79
CA LEU A 129 -4.06 -13.24 -7.59
C LEU A 129 -5.26 -14.17 -7.86
N THR A 130 -5.90 -14.06 -9.03
CA THR A 130 -6.98 -14.99 -9.39
C THR A 130 -6.46 -16.41 -9.58
N ALA A 131 -5.31 -16.61 -10.18
CA ALA A 131 -4.67 -17.93 -10.26
C ALA A 131 -4.21 -18.47 -8.88
N ALA A 132 -3.80 -17.58 -7.97
CA ALA A 132 -3.48 -17.95 -6.60
C ALA A 132 -4.72 -18.43 -5.83
N ALA A 133 -5.90 -17.84 -6.07
CA ALA A 133 -7.15 -18.21 -5.42
C ALA A 133 -7.62 -19.65 -5.74
N GLU A 134 -7.14 -20.23 -6.84
CA GLU A 134 -7.42 -21.62 -7.22
C GLU A 134 -6.59 -22.64 -6.43
N ARG A 135 -5.57 -22.19 -5.69
CA ARG A 135 -4.68 -23.05 -4.93
C ARG A 135 -5.11 -23.16 -3.46
N PRO A 136 -5.24 -24.37 -2.90
CA PRO A 136 -5.57 -24.54 -1.49
C PRO A 136 -4.53 -23.89 -0.56
N GLY A 137 -4.99 -23.29 0.53
CA GLY A 137 -4.13 -22.71 1.57
C GLY A 137 -3.46 -21.38 1.20
N THR A 138 -3.94 -20.72 0.13
CA THR A 138 -3.53 -19.36 -0.23
C THR A 138 -4.58 -18.32 0.18
N HIS A 139 -4.10 -17.11 0.50
CA HIS A 139 -4.96 -15.96 0.82
C HIS A 139 -4.63 -14.78 -0.12
N PRO A 140 -4.98 -14.89 -1.42
CA PRO A 140 -4.62 -13.87 -2.39
C PRO A 140 -5.30 -12.55 -2.07
N SER A 141 -4.49 -11.50 -1.90
CA SER A 141 -4.98 -10.21 -1.44
C SER A 141 -4.38 -9.04 -2.22
N PHE A 142 -5.22 -8.03 -2.52
CA PHE A 142 -4.76 -6.71 -2.93
C PHE A 142 -5.04 -5.71 -1.82
N LEU A 143 -3.99 -5.23 -1.17
CA LEU A 143 -4.06 -4.34 -0.02
C LEU A 143 -3.71 -2.90 -0.40
N PHE A 144 -4.29 -1.92 0.28
CA PHE A 144 -3.96 -0.52 0.08
C PHE A 144 -4.05 0.29 1.38
N THR A 145 -3.32 1.42 1.40
CA THR A 145 -3.42 2.39 2.49
C THR A 145 -4.29 3.56 2.07
N ASN A 146 -5.25 3.91 2.89
CA ASN A 146 -6.07 5.11 2.73
C ASN A 146 -6.08 5.94 4.03
N SER A 147 -6.88 6.99 4.07
CA SER A 147 -7.10 7.85 5.24
C SER A 147 -8.47 8.49 5.13
N GLY A 148 -8.97 9.13 6.17
CA GLY A 148 -10.24 9.86 6.13
C GLY A 148 -10.33 10.98 5.09
N LEU A 149 -9.23 11.31 4.40
CA LEU A 149 -9.18 12.31 3.32
C LEU A 149 -10.05 11.95 2.11
N TRP A 150 -10.34 10.68 1.87
CA TRP A 150 -11.18 10.24 0.74
C TRP A 150 -12.62 10.72 0.89
N ASP A 151 -13.11 10.84 2.12
CA ASP A 151 -14.49 11.19 2.48
C ASP A 151 -14.58 12.62 3.06
N ARG A 152 -13.61 13.00 3.89
CA ARG A 152 -13.53 14.31 4.55
C ARG A 152 -12.22 15.00 4.21
N PRO A 153 -12.19 15.73 3.06
CA PRO A 153 -10.98 16.36 2.54
C PRO A 153 -10.50 17.53 3.43
N LEU A 154 -9.20 17.78 3.40
CA LEU A 154 -8.57 18.93 4.01
C LEU A 154 -8.15 19.94 2.92
N ALA A 155 -8.53 21.20 3.09
CA ALA A 155 -8.21 22.26 2.13
C ALA A 155 -6.70 22.46 1.91
N ASP A 156 -5.89 22.22 2.96
CA ASP A 156 -4.42 22.29 2.91
C ASP A 156 -3.76 21.04 2.31
N LEU A 157 -4.53 19.99 2.00
CA LEU A 157 -4.12 18.76 1.36
C LEU A 157 -5.01 18.42 0.16
N ALA A 158 -5.41 19.43 -0.62
CA ALA A 158 -6.41 19.29 -1.68
C ALA A 158 -6.03 18.22 -2.72
N SER A 159 -4.77 18.20 -3.20
CA SER A 159 -4.30 17.17 -4.14
C SER A 159 -4.37 15.77 -3.51
N LEU A 160 -3.80 15.58 -2.32
CA LEU A 160 -3.81 14.29 -1.64
C LEU A 160 -5.24 13.79 -1.39
N SER A 161 -6.14 14.66 -0.94
CA SER A 161 -7.56 14.30 -0.70
C SER A 161 -8.24 13.81 -1.97
N MET A 162 -8.05 14.50 -3.09
CA MET A 162 -8.57 14.11 -4.40
C MET A 162 -8.02 12.75 -4.84
N GLN A 163 -6.70 12.53 -4.67
CA GLN A 163 -6.06 11.26 -5.03
C GLN A 163 -6.58 10.11 -4.16
N LYS A 164 -6.78 10.33 -2.86
CA LYS A 164 -7.30 9.31 -1.93
C LYS A 164 -8.75 8.92 -2.25
N ALA A 165 -9.58 9.87 -2.66
CA ALA A 165 -10.93 9.59 -3.13
C ALA A 165 -10.92 8.74 -4.43
N ALA A 166 -10.05 9.08 -5.39
CA ALA A 166 -9.90 8.32 -6.61
C ALA A 166 -9.37 6.89 -6.35
N GLN A 167 -8.38 6.72 -5.46
CA GLN A 167 -7.89 5.41 -5.03
C GLN A 167 -9.00 4.56 -4.41
N TYR A 168 -9.79 5.13 -3.51
CA TYR A 168 -10.88 4.43 -2.84
C TYR A 168 -11.91 3.89 -3.84
N ASN A 169 -12.31 4.72 -4.79
CA ASN A 169 -13.24 4.34 -5.86
C ASN A 169 -12.67 3.23 -6.77
N LEU A 170 -11.39 3.36 -7.17
CA LEU A 170 -10.71 2.35 -7.98
C LEU A 170 -10.65 0.99 -7.25
N MET A 171 -10.36 0.99 -5.96
CA MET A 171 -10.28 -0.25 -5.18
C MET A 171 -11.65 -0.90 -4.97
N LEU A 172 -12.73 -0.12 -4.83
CA LEU A 172 -14.10 -0.66 -4.85
C LEU A 172 -14.42 -1.34 -6.19
N SER A 173 -13.99 -0.75 -7.30
CA SER A 173 -14.16 -1.35 -8.62
C SER A 173 -13.38 -2.66 -8.76
N LEU A 174 -12.14 -2.72 -8.27
CA LEU A 174 -11.35 -3.94 -8.24
C LEU A 174 -12.02 -5.01 -7.37
N LYS A 175 -12.50 -4.65 -6.17
CA LYS A 175 -13.23 -5.56 -5.28
C LYS A 175 -14.39 -6.24 -6.00
N GLN A 176 -15.24 -5.44 -6.68
CA GLN A 176 -16.38 -5.97 -7.46
C GLN A 176 -15.96 -6.98 -8.52
N MET A 177 -14.79 -6.78 -9.15
CA MET A 177 -14.28 -7.66 -10.20
C MET A 177 -13.77 -9.01 -9.70
N VAL A 178 -13.19 -9.04 -8.49
CA VAL A 178 -12.36 -10.18 -8.06
C VAL A 178 -12.86 -10.90 -6.82
N GLU A 179 -13.75 -10.33 -6.01
CA GLU A 179 -14.24 -10.93 -4.77
C GLU A 179 -14.90 -12.30 -5.00
N ALA A 180 -15.73 -12.41 -6.04
CA ALA A 180 -16.35 -13.68 -6.43
C ALA A 180 -15.30 -14.71 -6.88
N LYS A 181 -14.15 -14.27 -7.37
CA LYS A 181 -13.02 -15.10 -7.82
C LYS A 181 -12.09 -15.52 -6.66
N GLY A 182 -12.41 -15.17 -5.42
CA GLY A 182 -11.63 -15.57 -4.27
C GLY A 182 -10.41 -14.69 -3.97
N VAL A 183 -10.38 -13.44 -4.45
CA VAL A 183 -9.33 -12.46 -4.14
C VAL A 183 -9.85 -11.43 -3.16
N HIS A 184 -9.18 -11.26 -2.03
CA HIS A 184 -9.52 -10.27 -1.02
C HIS A 184 -8.95 -8.89 -1.40
N VAL A 185 -9.79 -7.87 -1.49
CA VAL A 185 -9.39 -6.47 -1.67
C VAL A 185 -9.74 -5.70 -0.41
N ALA A 186 -8.73 -5.20 0.30
CA ALA A 186 -8.93 -4.54 1.59
C ALA A 186 -7.96 -3.39 1.83
N GLY A 187 -8.35 -2.45 2.66
CA GLY A 187 -7.55 -1.28 3.00
C GLY A 187 -7.40 -1.02 4.49
N VAL A 188 -6.30 -0.36 4.87
CA VAL A 188 -6.16 0.27 6.18
C VAL A 188 -6.42 1.76 6.03
N ASN A 189 -7.44 2.24 6.74
CA ASN A 189 -7.79 3.66 6.81
C ASN A 189 -7.11 4.30 8.02
N ILE A 190 -6.14 5.19 7.77
CA ILE A 190 -5.35 5.82 8.81
C ILE A 190 -6.05 7.09 9.29
N GLY A 191 -6.41 7.10 10.58
CA GLY A 191 -7.15 8.17 11.24
C GLY A 191 -6.29 9.28 11.82
N GLY A 192 -5.11 9.59 11.24
CA GLY A 192 -4.23 10.63 11.75
C GLY A 192 -2.85 10.64 11.13
N LEU A 193 -1.87 11.24 11.82
CA LEU A 193 -0.46 11.25 11.41
C LEU A 193 0.27 10.03 11.96
N VAL A 194 0.97 9.32 11.09
CA VAL A 194 1.78 8.15 11.50
C VAL A 194 3.06 8.65 12.18
N ARG A 195 3.30 8.22 13.40
CA ARG A 195 4.48 8.53 14.21
C ARG A 195 4.96 7.28 14.94
N ASP A 196 6.26 7.09 15.05
CA ASP A 196 6.82 5.88 15.68
C ASP A 196 6.49 5.80 17.18
N GLU A 197 6.42 6.96 17.85
CA GLU A 197 6.07 7.09 19.26
C GLU A 197 4.57 7.02 19.57
N ASP A 198 3.71 7.10 18.58
CA ASP A 198 2.25 7.02 18.78
C ASP A 198 1.85 5.57 19.13
N PRO A 199 1.15 5.34 20.24
CA PRO A 199 0.78 3.99 20.66
C PRO A 199 -0.24 3.32 19.73
N VAL A 200 -0.98 4.08 18.93
CA VAL A 200 -2.04 3.59 18.04
C VAL A 200 -1.65 3.77 16.58
N ILE A 201 -1.30 5.00 16.17
CA ILE A 201 -1.07 5.35 14.76
C ILE A 201 0.44 5.31 14.45
N ASN A 202 1.01 4.11 14.51
CA ASN A 202 2.40 3.85 14.15
C ASN A 202 2.53 2.83 13.02
N ALA A 203 3.70 2.79 12.40
CA ALA A 203 3.96 1.94 11.24
C ALA A 203 3.78 0.43 11.53
N ASN A 204 4.09 -0.01 12.75
CA ASN A 204 4.00 -1.43 13.13
C ASN A 204 2.54 -1.88 13.31
N ASN A 205 1.70 -1.05 13.94
CA ASN A 205 0.27 -1.35 14.10
C ASN A 205 -0.44 -1.38 12.73
N ILE A 206 -0.08 -0.46 11.82
CA ILE A 206 -0.61 -0.46 10.46
C ILE A 206 -0.16 -1.71 9.69
N ALA A 207 1.12 -2.09 9.82
CA ALA A 207 1.64 -3.32 9.21
C ALA A 207 0.92 -4.56 9.75
N ARG A 208 0.63 -4.61 11.06
CA ARG A 208 -0.15 -5.70 11.68
C ARG A 208 -1.56 -5.76 11.11
N ALA A 209 -2.27 -4.64 11.03
CA ALA A 209 -3.61 -4.58 10.45
C ALA A 209 -3.63 -5.07 8.98
N LEU A 210 -2.61 -4.68 8.17
CA LEU A 210 -2.46 -5.16 6.79
C LEU A 210 -2.21 -6.67 6.73
N PHE A 211 -1.37 -7.20 7.63
CA PHE A 211 -1.12 -8.63 7.69
C PHE A 211 -2.37 -9.39 8.09
N ASP A 212 -3.07 -8.95 9.13
CA ASP A 212 -4.29 -9.62 9.61
C ASP A 212 -5.37 -9.64 8.52
N LEU A 213 -5.61 -8.52 7.82
CA LEU A 213 -6.48 -8.47 6.64
C LEU A 213 -6.07 -9.49 5.56
N SER A 214 -4.77 -9.66 5.31
CA SER A 214 -4.29 -10.61 4.30
C SER A 214 -4.51 -12.07 4.68
N GLN A 215 -4.81 -12.36 5.94
CA GLN A 215 -5.02 -13.73 6.44
C GLN A 215 -6.49 -14.06 6.71
N GLU A 216 -7.41 -13.13 6.44
CA GLU A 216 -8.84 -13.38 6.62
C GLU A 216 -9.38 -14.44 5.66
N ASP A 217 -10.22 -15.33 6.16
CA ASP A 217 -11.02 -16.24 5.34
C ASP A 217 -12.25 -15.53 4.74
N LYS A 218 -12.69 -15.99 3.56
CA LYS A 218 -13.73 -15.31 2.78
C LYS A 218 -15.02 -14.92 3.53
N PRO A 219 -15.57 -15.72 4.46
CA PRO A 219 -16.77 -15.32 5.19
C PRO A 219 -16.60 -14.07 6.05
N ASP A 220 -15.36 -13.81 6.51
CA ASP A 220 -15.02 -12.76 7.46
C ASP A 220 -14.31 -11.56 6.81
N TRP A 221 -14.19 -11.54 5.47
CA TRP A 221 -13.49 -10.49 4.74
C TRP A 221 -14.00 -9.09 5.07
N GLN A 222 -13.13 -8.28 5.64
CA GLN A 222 -13.36 -6.86 5.89
C GLN A 222 -12.87 -6.04 4.70
N TRP A 223 -13.68 -5.06 4.28
CA TRP A 223 -13.24 -4.10 3.28
C TRP A 223 -12.20 -3.12 3.82
N GLU A 224 -12.35 -2.70 5.07
CA GLU A 224 -11.52 -1.65 5.66
C GLU A 224 -11.36 -1.85 7.16
N VAL A 225 -10.12 -1.69 7.63
CA VAL A 225 -9.81 -1.59 9.05
C VAL A 225 -9.32 -0.16 9.34
N LYS A 226 -9.78 0.44 10.43
CA LYS A 226 -9.36 1.77 10.87
C LYS A 226 -8.25 1.67 11.90
N VAL A 227 -7.16 2.44 11.69
CA VAL A 227 -6.11 2.65 12.67
C VAL A 227 -6.09 4.12 13.05
N GLY A 228 -6.53 4.42 14.28
CA GLY A 228 -6.80 5.78 14.76
C GLY A 228 -8.23 6.25 14.45
N ASP A 229 -8.54 7.48 14.86
CA ASP A 229 -9.84 8.11 14.70
C ASP A 229 -9.72 9.42 13.95
N TRP A 230 -10.29 9.49 12.74
CA TRP A 230 -10.24 10.67 11.89
C TRP A 230 -11.03 11.85 12.46
N ASP A 231 -12.14 11.60 13.18
CA ASP A 231 -12.93 12.67 13.81
C ASP A 231 -12.16 13.31 14.96
N GLU A 232 -11.49 12.52 15.75
CA GLU A 232 -10.62 13.01 16.82
C GLU A 232 -9.44 13.79 16.25
N PHE A 233 -8.79 13.28 15.21
CA PHE A 233 -7.71 13.99 14.52
C PHE A 233 -8.17 15.35 13.98
N LEU A 234 -9.34 15.44 13.36
CA LEU A 234 -9.88 16.72 12.87
C LEU A 234 -10.17 17.71 14.00
N LYS A 235 -10.69 17.25 15.15
CA LYS A 235 -10.91 18.09 16.35
C LYS A 235 -9.57 18.65 16.88
N GLN A 236 -8.54 17.80 16.96
CA GLN A 236 -7.21 18.22 17.42
C GLN A 236 -6.61 19.29 16.47
N MET A 237 -6.72 19.09 15.16
CA MET A 237 -6.26 20.05 14.14
C MET A 237 -7.00 21.39 14.23
N ALA A 238 -8.31 21.38 14.48
CA ALA A 238 -9.11 22.59 14.64
C ALA A 238 -8.73 23.35 15.93
N GLY A 239 -8.48 22.64 17.03
CA GLY A 239 -8.03 23.24 18.29
C GLY A 239 -6.65 23.90 18.19
N GLN A 240 -5.72 23.32 17.43
CA GLN A 240 -4.38 23.88 17.19
C GLN A 240 -4.39 25.15 16.32
N LYS A 241 -5.40 25.35 15.46
CA LYS A 241 -5.56 26.57 14.64
C LYS A 241 -6.22 27.72 15.41
N ALA A 242 -6.84 27.43 16.55
CA ALA A 242 -7.53 28.41 17.39
C ALA A 242 -6.69 28.95 18.56
N ALA A 243 -5.55 28.32 18.84
CA ALA A 243 -4.55 28.71 19.85
C ALA A 243 -3.38 29.46 19.22
#